data_6636752281883bebd4ae2e26b28a9b76
#
_entry.id   6636752281883bebd4ae2e26b28a9b76
#
_cell.length_a   1.000
_cell.length_b   1.000
_cell.length_c   1.000
_cell.angle_alpha   90.00
_cell.angle_beta   90.00
_cell.angle_gamma   90.00
#
_symmetry.space_group_name_H-M   'P 1'
#
loop_
_entity.id
_entity.type
_entity.pdbx_description
1 polymer ?
#
loop_
_entity_poly.entity_id
_entity_poly.type
_entity_poly.pdbx_seq_one_letter_code
_entity_poly.pdbx_strand_id
1 'polypeptide(L)'
;ASLQNDRDDIWAHTPAAEITQMFPEVAEHYIVRGHNHFAQMRLWGERQIISAGSAGLPMDSSDTAQYLLLDRKGSAWHATHQSLCHDHDAAIARFHDTNYLRETGPMGRLCLRELVTGTAHMVPFLRLYARWRKDGVGLNEAVERFLQAY
;
A
#
# COMPACT_ATOMS: atom_id res chain seq x y z
N ALA A 1 8.66 -1.88 2.49
CA ALA A 1 9.59 -2.14 3.60
C ALA A 1 10.67 -3.15 3.20
N SER A 2 11.82 -3.06 3.79
CA SER A 2 12.95 -3.97 3.65
C SER A 2 13.41 -4.46 5.04
N LEU A 3 14.52 -5.17 5.11
CA LEU A 3 15.18 -5.48 6.38
C LEU A 3 15.89 -4.26 6.98
N GLN A 4 16.11 -3.21 6.18
CA GLN A 4 16.83 -2.01 6.57
C GLN A 4 15.90 -0.94 7.18
N ASN A 5 14.72 -0.76 6.60
CA ASN A 5 13.76 0.24 7.02
C ASN A 5 12.34 -0.05 6.50
N ASP A 6 11.36 0.70 7.01
CA ASP A 6 9.95 0.61 6.67
C ASP A 6 9.55 1.46 5.45
N ARG A 7 10.46 2.22 4.85
CA ARG A 7 10.18 3.15 3.74
C ARG A 7 10.53 2.59 2.37
N ASP A 8 11.39 1.57 2.32
CA ASP A 8 11.82 0.96 1.07
C ASP A 8 10.63 0.31 0.36
N ASP A 9 10.49 0.64 -0.89
CA ASP A 9 9.43 0.11 -1.74
C ASP A 9 10.02 -0.72 -2.87
N ILE A 10 9.33 -1.80 -3.23
CA ILE A 10 9.75 -2.68 -4.31
C ILE A 10 8.63 -2.73 -5.34
N TRP A 11 8.96 -2.25 -6.52
CA TRP A 11 8.10 -2.25 -7.69
C TRP A 11 8.56 -3.29 -8.72
N ALA A 12 7.73 -3.58 -9.70
CA ALA A 12 8.09 -4.49 -10.77
C ALA A 12 9.40 -4.09 -11.50
N HIS A 13 9.69 -2.79 -11.57
CA HIS A 13 10.85 -2.21 -12.25
C HIS A 13 12.04 -1.87 -11.31
N THR A 14 11.94 -2.11 -10.00
CA THR A 14 13.06 -1.83 -9.07
C THR A 14 14.30 -2.64 -9.46
N PRO A 15 15.48 -2.04 -9.66
CA PRO A 15 16.68 -2.75 -10.06
C PRO A 15 17.08 -3.87 -9.09
N ALA A 16 17.57 -5.00 -9.61
CA ALA A 16 17.99 -6.13 -8.77
C ALA A 16 19.13 -5.75 -7.79
N ALA A 17 20.03 -4.86 -8.19
CA ALA A 17 21.09 -4.35 -7.33
C ALA A 17 20.56 -3.57 -6.12
N GLU A 18 19.50 -2.79 -6.30
CA GLU A 18 18.82 -2.07 -5.23
C GLU A 18 18.13 -3.04 -4.27
N ILE A 19 17.47 -4.08 -4.79
CA ILE A 19 16.86 -5.13 -3.96
C ILE A 19 17.93 -5.85 -3.12
N THR A 20 19.12 -6.11 -3.69
CA THR A 20 20.22 -6.73 -2.96
C THR A 20 20.68 -5.86 -1.77
N GLN A 21 20.66 -4.55 -1.90
CA GLN A 21 20.94 -3.64 -0.79
C GLN A 21 19.82 -3.66 0.27
N MET A 22 18.57 -3.81 -0.14
CA MET A 22 17.43 -3.88 0.77
C MET A 22 17.38 -5.18 1.58
N PHE A 23 17.95 -6.27 1.04
CA PHE A 23 17.95 -7.60 1.64
C PHE A 23 19.35 -8.22 1.63
N PRO A 24 20.29 -7.63 2.36
CA PRO A 24 21.62 -8.19 2.46
C PRO A 24 21.57 -9.56 3.17
N GLU A 25 22.34 -10.50 2.68
CA GLU A 25 22.53 -11.83 3.29
C GLU A 25 21.27 -12.70 3.43
N VAL A 26 20.16 -12.36 2.74
CA VAL A 26 18.95 -13.18 2.75
C VAL A 26 19.21 -14.47 1.96
N ALA A 27 19.05 -15.60 2.64
CA ALA A 27 19.19 -16.93 2.05
C ALA A 27 17.84 -17.54 1.62
N GLU A 28 16.75 -17.02 2.13
CA GLU A 28 15.39 -17.52 1.91
C GLU A 28 14.99 -17.42 0.45
N HIS A 29 14.29 -18.46 -0.03
CA HIS A 29 13.81 -18.54 -1.41
C HIS A 29 12.58 -17.65 -1.64
N TYR A 30 11.78 -17.45 -0.60
CA TYR A 30 10.55 -16.66 -0.62
C TYR A 30 10.63 -15.52 0.39
N ILE A 31 10.41 -14.31 -0.10
CA ILE A 31 10.30 -13.10 0.71
C ILE A 31 8.88 -12.58 0.57
N VAL A 32 8.06 -12.73 1.60
CA VAL A 32 6.70 -12.21 1.62
C VAL A 32 6.68 -10.87 2.34
N ARG A 33 6.05 -9.89 1.72
CA ARG A 33 5.96 -8.53 2.26
C ARG A 33 4.59 -7.90 2.01
N GLY A 34 4.30 -6.85 2.74
CA GLY A 34 3.25 -5.88 2.48
C GLY A 34 3.84 -4.54 2.05
N HIS A 35 3.26 -3.44 2.49
CA HIS A 35 3.69 -2.04 2.43
C HIS A 35 3.10 -1.21 1.30
N ASN A 36 3.30 -1.54 0.04
CA ASN A 36 2.83 -0.71 -1.09
C ASN A 36 1.39 -1.00 -1.53
N HIS A 37 0.71 -1.93 -0.88
CA HIS A 37 -0.69 -2.30 -1.12
C HIS A 37 -0.98 -2.85 -2.53
N PHE A 38 0.04 -3.22 -3.29
CA PHE A 38 -0.09 -3.91 -4.57
C PHE A 38 0.14 -5.40 -4.43
N ALA A 39 -0.74 -6.22 -4.99
CA ALA A 39 -0.51 -7.63 -5.16
C ALA A 39 0.49 -7.83 -6.31
N GLN A 40 1.69 -8.27 -5.99
CA GLN A 40 2.72 -8.51 -7.02
C GLN A 40 3.64 -9.67 -6.64
N MET A 41 4.15 -10.33 -7.66
CA MET A 41 5.19 -11.36 -7.53
C MET A 41 6.33 -11.03 -8.49
N ARG A 42 7.55 -11.16 -8.01
CA ARG A 42 8.74 -10.81 -8.76
C ARG A 42 9.87 -11.80 -8.48
N LEU A 43 10.62 -12.16 -9.52
CA LEU A 43 11.86 -12.90 -9.39
C LEU A 43 13.03 -11.96 -9.06
N TRP A 44 13.90 -12.42 -8.18
CA TRP A 44 15.17 -11.81 -7.86
C TRP A 44 16.26 -12.90 -7.74
N GLY A 45 16.98 -13.14 -8.84
CA GLY A 45 17.78 -14.33 -9.01
C GLY A 45 16.89 -15.58 -8.93
N GLU A 46 17.25 -16.52 -8.07
CA GLU A 46 16.46 -17.73 -7.80
C GLU A 46 15.40 -17.55 -6.73
N ARG A 47 15.25 -16.34 -6.19
CA ARG A 47 14.31 -15.99 -5.12
C ARG A 47 13.04 -15.36 -5.67
N GLN A 48 11.99 -15.43 -4.91
CA GLN A 48 10.72 -14.76 -5.18
C GLN A 48 10.41 -13.73 -4.11
N ILE A 49 10.12 -12.51 -4.53
CA ILE A 49 9.58 -11.46 -3.65
C ILE A 49 8.10 -11.31 -3.97
N ILE A 50 7.28 -11.45 -2.94
CA ILE A 50 5.83 -11.50 -3.07
C ILE A 50 5.23 -10.43 -2.15
N SER A 51 4.58 -9.44 -2.73
CA SER A 51 3.76 -8.48 -1.99
C SER A 51 2.33 -8.99 -1.94
N ALA A 52 1.78 -9.12 -0.74
CA ALA A 52 0.49 -9.77 -0.51
C ALA A 52 -0.72 -8.98 -1.05
N GLY A 53 -0.54 -7.70 -1.39
CA GLY A 53 -1.64 -6.80 -1.66
C GLY A 53 -2.15 -6.14 -0.38
N SER A 54 -3.38 -5.68 -0.39
CA SER A 54 -4.03 -5.04 0.75
C SER A 54 -5.43 -5.57 0.99
N ALA A 55 -5.72 -5.91 2.24
CA ALA A 55 -7.06 -6.34 2.63
C ALA A 55 -8.05 -5.16 2.77
N GLY A 56 -7.55 -3.94 3.01
CA GLY A 56 -8.42 -2.79 3.29
C GLY A 56 -8.25 -1.60 2.36
N LEU A 57 -7.05 -1.40 1.81
CA LEU A 57 -6.73 -0.26 0.93
C LEU A 57 -5.91 -0.75 -0.27
N PRO A 58 -6.48 -1.52 -1.22
CA PRO A 58 -5.79 -1.86 -2.45
C PRO A 58 -5.51 -0.59 -3.26
N MET A 59 -4.34 -0.54 -3.92
CA MET A 59 -3.90 0.64 -4.68
C MET A 59 -3.85 0.37 -6.20
N ASP A 60 -4.54 -0.66 -6.65
CA ASP A 60 -4.61 -1.13 -8.05
C ASP A 60 -5.98 -0.87 -8.69
N SER A 61 -6.74 0.06 -8.13
CA SER A 61 -8.11 0.39 -8.52
C SER A 61 -9.11 -0.77 -8.30
N SER A 62 -8.77 -1.71 -7.43
CA SER A 62 -9.64 -2.80 -7.02
C SER A 62 -10.50 -2.37 -5.82
N ASP A 63 -11.72 -2.89 -5.75
CA ASP A 63 -12.63 -2.78 -4.61
C ASP A 63 -12.69 -4.06 -3.76
N THR A 64 -11.74 -4.98 -3.98
CA THR A 64 -11.66 -6.27 -3.29
C THR A 64 -10.62 -6.29 -2.20
N ALA A 65 -10.85 -7.09 -1.17
CA ALA A 65 -9.83 -7.43 -0.18
C ALA A 65 -8.84 -8.44 -0.77
N GLN A 66 -7.55 -8.10 -0.74
CA GLN A 66 -6.50 -8.95 -1.30
C GLN A 66 -5.71 -9.64 -0.19
N TYR A 67 -5.37 -10.89 -0.42
CA TYR A 67 -4.51 -11.66 0.47
C TYR A 67 -3.68 -12.69 -0.31
N LEU A 68 -2.67 -13.23 0.35
CA LEU A 68 -1.78 -14.24 -0.20
C LEU A 68 -2.02 -15.58 0.51
N LEU A 69 -2.27 -16.62 -0.27
CA LEU A 69 -2.28 -17.99 0.21
C LEU A 69 -0.94 -18.64 -0.08
N LEU A 70 -0.33 -19.23 0.95
CA LEU A 70 0.91 -20.00 0.84
C LEU A 70 0.64 -21.46 1.17
N ASP A 71 0.71 -22.32 0.17
CA ASP A 71 0.53 -23.77 0.31
C ASP A 71 1.86 -24.48 0.20
N ARG A 72 2.13 -25.40 1.12
CA ARG A 72 3.29 -26.25 1.04
C ARG A 72 2.95 -27.58 0.38
N LYS A 73 3.59 -27.88 -0.76
CA LYS A 73 3.48 -29.15 -1.48
C LYS A 73 4.85 -29.85 -1.50
N GLY A 74 5.04 -30.84 -0.62
CA GLY A 74 6.35 -31.46 -0.41
C GLY A 74 7.37 -30.46 0.15
N SER A 75 8.47 -30.23 -0.55
CA SER A 75 9.50 -29.25 -0.20
C SER A 75 9.26 -27.85 -0.81
N ALA A 76 8.32 -27.72 -1.73
CA ALA A 76 8.05 -26.47 -2.43
C ALA A 76 6.87 -25.69 -1.80
N TRP A 77 6.98 -24.37 -1.81
CA TRP A 77 5.88 -23.46 -1.51
C TRP A 77 5.23 -22.97 -2.80
N HIS A 78 3.91 -22.87 -2.76
CA HIS A 78 3.11 -22.27 -3.83
C HIS A 78 2.42 -21.04 -3.26
N ALA A 79 2.65 -19.91 -3.90
CA ALA A 79 2.04 -18.64 -3.54
C ALA A 79 0.93 -18.30 -4.53
N THR A 80 -0.25 -18.00 -4.03
CA THR A 80 -1.40 -17.63 -4.86
C THR A 80 -2.05 -16.38 -4.28
N HIS A 81 -2.12 -15.31 -5.08
CA HIS A 81 -2.91 -14.13 -4.72
C HIS A 81 -4.41 -14.46 -4.84
N GLN A 82 -5.14 -14.02 -3.87
CA GLN A 82 -6.58 -14.14 -3.79
C GLN A 82 -7.22 -12.76 -3.65
N SER A 83 -8.38 -12.59 -4.25
CA SER A 83 -9.22 -11.41 -4.08
C SER A 83 -10.59 -11.83 -3.59
N LEU A 84 -11.09 -11.18 -2.57
CA LEU A 84 -12.38 -11.44 -1.96
C LEU A 84 -13.27 -10.20 -2.07
N CYS A 85 -14.44 -10.35 -2.68
CA CYS A 85 -15.47 -9.32 -2.65
C CYS A 85 -15.94 -9.11 -1.20
N HIS A 86 -16.12 -7.86 -0.82
CA HIS A 86 -16.69 -7.48 0.47
C HIS A 86 -17.71 -6.35 0.25
N ASP A 87 -18.45 -6.01 1.29
CA ASP A 87 -19.38 -4.88 1.25
C ASP A 87 -18.57 -3.56 1.35
N HIS A 88 -18.17 -3.06 0.18
CA HIS A 88 -17.37 -1.85 0.05
C HIS A 88 -18.13 -0.60 0.53
N ASP A 89 -19.45 -0.54 0.25
CA ASP A 89 -20.29 0.57 0.69
C ASP A 89 -20.41 0.59 2.23
N ALA A 90 -20.55 -0.58 2.86
CA ALA A 90 -20.53 -0.66 4.32
C ALA A 90 -19.16 -0.24 4.89
N ALA A 91 -18.05 -0.58 4.23
CA ALA A 91 -16.72 -0.13 4.65
C ALA A 91 -16.60 1.41 4.58
N ILE A 92 -17.08 2.04 3.52
CA ILE A 92 -17.13 3.49 3.37
C ILE A 92 -18.03 4.11 4.45
N ALA A 93 -19.22 3.55 4.69
CA ALA A 93 -20.15 4.03 5.71
C ALA A 93 -19.50 4.07 7.11
N ARG A 94 -18.66 3.09 7.44
CA ARG A 94 -17.93 3.06 8.72
C ARG A 94 -17.04 4.28 8.97
N PHE A 95 -16.47 4.89 7.92
CA PHE A 95 -15.71 6.14 8.07
C PHE A 95 -16.59 7.30 8.58
N HIS A 96 -17.87 7.30 8.22
CA HIS A 96 -18.83 8.33 8.60
C HIS A 96 -19.52 8.01 9.93
N ASP A 97 -19.88 6.74 10.17
CA ASP A 97 -20.64 6.29 11.34
C ASP A 97 -19.79 6.23 12.61
N THR A 98 -18.46 6.17 12.46
CA THR A 98 -17.53 6.21 13.59
C THR A 98 -16.94 7.61 13.76
N ASN A 99 -16.25 7.83 14.87
CA ASN A 99 -15.52 9.08 15.07
C ASN A 99 -14.21 9.17 14.25
N TYR A 100 -13.93 8.21 13.37
CA TYR A 100 -12.65 8.10 12.69
C TYR A 100 -12.22 9.38 11.97
N LEU A 101 -13.10 9.96 11.13
CA LEU A 101 -12.78 11.19 10.40
C LEU A 101 -12.53 12.39 11.32
N ARG A 102 -13.23 12.44 12.45
CA ARG A 102 -13.03 13.49 13.46
C ARG A 102 -11.71 13.32 14.20
N GLU A 103 -11.37 12.09 14.58
CA GLU A 103 -10.18 11.79 15.37
C GLU A 103 -8.89 11.86 14.54
N THR A 104 -8.94 11.40 13.28
CA THR A 104 -7.81 11.45 12.36
C THR A 104 -7.66 12.81 11.65
N GLY A 105 -8.68 13.66 11.74
CA GLY A 105 -8.67 14.97 11.11
C GLY A 105 -8.56 14.92 9.59
N PRO A 106 -7.89 15.90 8.96
CA PRO A 106 -7.88 16.01 7.49
C PRO A 106 -7.22 14.80 6.80
N MET A 107 -6.27 14.12 7.45
CA MET A 107 -5.61 12.94 6.89
C MET A 107 -6.57 11.75 6.71
N GLY A 108 -7.57 11.60 7.60
CA GLY A 108 -8.62 10.58 7.47
C GLY A 108 -9.43 10.70 6.18
N ARG A 109 -9.60 11.91 5.68
CA ARG A 109 -10.28 12.17 4.40
C ARG A 109 -9.49 11.65 3.20
N LEU A 110 -8.17 11.69 3.26
CA LEU A 110 -7.32 11.09 2.24
C LEU A 110 -7.42 9.56 2.29
N CYS A 111 -7.43 8.95 3.49
CA CYS A 111 -7.67 7.52 3.64
C CYS A 111 -9.03 7.10 3.07
N LEU A 112 -10.08 7.87 3.35
CA LEU A 112 -11.41 7.62 2.76
C LEU A 112 -11.37 7.73 1.23
N ARG A 113 -10.66 8.72 0.68
CA ARG A 113 -10.51 8.87 -0.76
C ARG A 113 -9.77 7.69 -1.38
N GLU A 114 -8.72 7.19 -0.73
CA GLU A 114 -8.02 5.97 -1.16
C GLU A 114 -8.94 4.75 -1.18
N LEU A 115 -9.75 4.57 -0.12
CA LEU A 115 -10.74 3.49 -0.09
C LEU A 115 -11.73 3.61 -1.25
N VAL A 116 -12.33 4.79 -1.46
CA VAL A 116 -13.34 5.01 -2.50
C VAL A 116 -12.80 4.80 -3.90
N THR A 117 -11.54 5.16 -4.15
CA THR A 117 -10.95 5.14 -5.51
C THR A 117 -10.06 3.94 -5.79
N GLY A 118 -9.65 3.19 -4.76
CA GLY A 118 -8.66 2.14 -4.89
C GLY A 118 -7.29 2.63 -5.38
N THR A 119 -7.00 3.93 -5.23
CA THR A 119 -5.76 4.55 -5.73
C THR A 119 -5.05 5.35 -4.66
N ALA A 120 -3.71 5.40 -4.75
CA ALA A 120 -2.90 6.13 -3.79
C ALA A 120 -3.11 7.64 -3.88
N HIS A 121 -3.54 8.27 -2.79
CA HIS A 121 -3.68 9.72 -2.65
C HIS A 121 -2.76 10.28 -1.56
N MET A 122 -2.50 9.51 -0.51
CA MET A 122 -1.67 9.92 0.62
C MET A 122 -0.24 10.29 0.18
N VAL A 123 0.40 9.42 -0.59
CA VAL A 123 1.80 9.63 -1.02
C VAL A 123 1.93 10.84 -1.97
N PRO A 124 1.12 11.00 -3.03
CA PRO A 124 1.10 12.23 -3.83
C PRO A 124 0.82 13.48 -3.01
N PHE A 125 -0.16 13.42 -2.10
CA PHE A 125 -0.46 14.53 -1.21
C PHE A 125 0.76 14.94 -0.38
N LEU A 126 1.42 14.01 0.30
CA LEU A 126 2.58 14.31 1.15
C LEU A 126 3.71 14.99 0.38
N ARG A 127 3.93 14.59 -0.89
CA ARG A 127 4.92 15.23 -1.77
C ARG A 127 4.55 16.68 -2.10
N LEU A 128 3.28 16.96 -2.37
CA LEU A 128 2.81 18.32 -2.63
C LEU A 128 2.79 19.14 -1.35
N TYR A 129 2.30 18.59 -0.26
CA TYR A 129 2.23 19.27 1.03
C TYR A 129 3.62 19.68 1.54
N ALA A 130 4.65 18.87 1.31
CA ALA A 130 6.03 19.23 1.64
C ALA A 130 6.50 20.54 0.97
N ARG A 131 5.94 20.89 -0.18
CA ARG A 131 6.17 22.18 -0.88
C ARG A 131 5.27 23.26 -0.31
N TRP A 132 3.95 23.04 -0.26
CA TRP A 132 2.96 24.02 0.21
C TRP A 132 3.19 24.47 1.64
N ARG A 133 3.69 23.58 2.51
CA ARG A 133 4.03 23.92 3.88
C ARG A 133 5.16 24.96 3.98
N LYS A 134 6.08 24.98 3.02
CA LYS A 134 7.15 26.01 2.96
C LYS A 134 6.55 27.39 2.64
N ASP A 135 5.43 27.43 1.93
CA ASP A 135 4.70 28.63 1.57
C ASP A 135 3.64 29.01 2.64
N GLY A 136 3.67 28.35 3.79
CA GLY A 136 2.79 28.67 4.93
C GLY A 136 1.40 28.01 4.86
N VAL A 137 1.12 27.13 3.89
CA VAL A 137 -0.18 26.45 3.77
C VAL A 137 -0.38 25.47 4.90
N GLY A 138 -1.48 25.62 5.65
CA GLY A 138 -1.85 24.72 6.74
C GLY A 138 -2.35 23.36 6.23
N LEU A 139 -2.29 22.32 7.09
CA LEU A 139 -2.66 20.96 6.72
C LEU A 139 -4.12 20.84 6.24
N ASN A 140 -5.06 21.50 6.93
CA ASN A 140 -6.48 21.47 6.54
C ASN A 140 -6.68 22.05 5.14
N GLU A 141 -6.15 23.24 4.89
CA GLU A 141 -6.21 23.90 3.59
C GLU A 141 -5.55 23.05 2.51
N ALA A 142 -4.40 22.45 2.80
CA ALA A 142 -3.68 21.61 1.84
C ALA A 142 -4.50 20.38 1.43
N VAL A 143 -5.15 19.71 2.40
CA VAL A 143 -6.02 18.56 2.10
C VAL A 143 -7.23 18.98 1.28
N GLU A 144 -7.90 20.09 1.62
CA GLU A 144 -9.01 20.62 0.82
C GLU A 144 -8.58 20.90 -0.63
N ARG A 145 -7.49 21.62 -0.81
CA ARG A 145 -6.93 21.94 -2.13
C ARG A 145 -6.62 20.68 -2.94
N PHE A 146 -6.03 19.66 -2.28
CA PHE A 146 -5.70 18.40 -2.92
C PHE A 146 -6.95 17.63 -3.36
N LEU A 147 -7.92 17.46 -2.47
CA LEU A 147 -9.15 16.70 -2.75
C LEU A 147 -10.06 17.37 -3.80
N GLN A 148 -9.92 18.68 -4.02
CA GLN A 148 -10.62 19.40 -5.10
C GLN A 148 -9.94 19.23 -6.45
N ALA A 149 -8.64 19.00 -6.49
CA ALA A 149 -7.84 18.92 -7.71
C ALA A 149 -7.69 17.48 -8.25
N TYR A 150 -7.84 16.47 -7.38
CA TYR A 150 -7.60 15.06 -7.64
C TYR A 150 -8.74 14.18 -7.09
#